data_3de7a297525d3d6a2fd18ca4d3b40ef0
#
_entry.id   3de7a297525d3d6a2fd18ca4d3b40ef0
#
_cell.length_a   1.000
_cell.length_b   1.000
_cell.length_c   1.000
_cell.angle_alpha   90.00
_cell.angle_beta   90.00
_cell.angle_gamma   90.00
#
_symmetry.space_group_name_H-M   'P 1'
#
loop_
_entity.id
_entity.type
_entity.pdbx_description
1 polymer ?
#
loop_
_entity_poly.entity_id
_entity_poly.type
_entity_poly.pdbx_seq_one_letter_code
_entity_poly.pdbx_strand_id
1 'polypeptide(L)'
;MWTAKNRRRYDRSALRYPSDLSDDEWAHVEPLIPPARRGGNKRHVDVREVMNGIMYVLSTGCQWRAIPKDLPPRSTLFDYLDLWSYDGTLDRIHHALYVECREQREREASPTAAIIDSQSVKSAEKGGPASIRMAMMRAKRSRARSAIFS
;
A
#
# COMPACT_ATOMS: atom_id res chain seq x y z
N MET A 1 -28.26 2.50 -1.94
CA MET A 1 -28.75 1.13 -2.05
C MET A 1 -27.93 0.38 -3.12
N TRP A 2 -27.48 -0.86 -2.88
CA TRP A 2 -26.72 -1.64 -3.84
C TRP A 2 -27.59 -2.11 -4.98
N THR A 3 -27.38 -1.57 -6.19
CA THR A 3 -28.08 -2.00 -7.41
C THR A 3 -27.33 -3.14 -8.08
N ALA A 4 -28.00 -3.89 -8.99
CA ALA A 4 -27.37 -4.97 -9.75
C ALA A 4 -26.18 -4.45 -10.60
N LYS A 5 -26.27 -3.21 -11.11
CA LYS A 5 -25.21 -2.54 -11.85
C LYS A 5 -23.98 -2.29 -10.96
N ASN A 6 -24.20 -1.84 -9.71
CA ASN A 6 -23.11 -1.62 -8.77
C ASN A 6 -22.45 -2.92 -8.32
N ARG A 7 -23.22 -3.99 -8.15
CA ARG A 7 -22.65 -5.31 -7.81
C ARG A 7 -21.67 -5.80 -8.86
N ARG A 8 -22.04 -5.72 -10.15
CA ARG A 8 -21.15 -6.13 -11.26
C ARG A 8 -19.86 -5.32 -11.32
N ARG A 9 -19.95 -3.99 -11.07
CA ARG A 9 -18.79 -3.11 -11.09
C ARG A 9 -17.79 -3.40 -9.96
N TYR A 10 -18.28 -3.85 -8.81
CA TYR A 10 -17.46 -4.15 -7.63
C TYR A 10 -17.31 -5.66 -7.37
N ASP A 11 -17.71 -6.49 -8.32
CA ASP A 11 -17.56 -7.94 -8.23
C ASP A 11 -16.09 -8.29 -8.45
N ARG A 12 -15.49 -8.85 -7.42
CA ARG A 12 -14.10 -9.33 -7.42
C ARG A 12 -14.01 -10.86 -7.36
N SER A 13 -15.13 -11.56 -7.63
CA SER A 13 -15.20 -13.02 -7.57
C SER A 13 -14.33 -13.72 -8.62
N ALA A 14 -14.00 -13.02 -9.72
CA ALA A 14 -13.12 -13.53 -10.75
C ALA A 14 -11.62 -13.42 -10.40
N LEU A 15 -11.26 -12.64 -9.36
CA LEU A 15 -9.90 -12.50 -8.89
C LEU A 15 -9.54 -13.67 -7.97
N ARG A 16 -8.27 -14.08 -7.96
CA ARG A 16 -7.75 -15.11 -7.06
C ARG A 16 -8.03 -14.76 -5.59
N TYR A 17 -7.72 -13.52 -5.23
CA TYR A 17 -8.07 -12.91 -3.94
C TYR A 17 -8.86 -11.62 -4.15
N PRO A 18 -9.83 -11.29 -3.28
CA PRO A 18 -10.56 -10.02 -3.39
C PRO A 18 -9.66 -8.76 -3.30
N SER A 19 -8.44 -8.91 -2.78
CA SER A 19 -7.43 -7.87 -2.67
C SER A 19 -6.53 -7.73 -3.91
N ASP A 20 -6.56 -8.68 -4.84
CA ASP A 20 -5.73 -8.61 -6.05
C ASP A 20 -6.17 -7.42 -6.93
N LEU A 21 -5.22 -6.79 -7.60
CA LEU A 21 -5.51 -5.69 -8.51
C LEU A 21 -6.17 -6.22 -9.79
N SER A 22 -7.26 -5.60 -10.21
CA SER A 22 -7.82 -5.79 -11.55
C SER A 22 -6.87 -5.25 -12.62
N ASP A 23 -7.10 -5.59 -13.88
CA ASP A 23 -6.25 -5.10 -14.98
C ASP A 23 -6.33 -3.57 -15.10
N ASP A 24 -7.50 -2.99 -14.89
CA ASP A 24 -7.68 -1.54 -14.90
C ASP A 24 -6.92 -0.87 -13.75
N GLU A 25 -7.02 -1.41 -12.53
CA GLU A 25 -6.27 -0.91 -11.37
C GLU A 25 -4.75 -1.06 -11.58
N TRP A 26 -4.32 -2.19 -12.18
CA TRP A 26 -2.91 -2.41 -12.49
C TRP A 26 -2.37 -1.40 -13.51
N ALA A 27 -3.14 -1.07 -14.55
CA ALA A 27 -2.75 -0.08 -15.54
C ALA A 27 -2.47 1.31 -14.93
N HIS A 28 -3.14 1.66 -13.83
CA HIS A 28 -2.87 2.90 -13.08
C HIS A 28 -1.65 2.79 -12.15
N VAL A 29 -1.35 1.60 -11.65
CA VAL A 29 -0.26 1.37 -10.69
C VAL A 29 1.08 1.13 -11.36
N GLU A 30 1.10 0.36 -12.45
CA GLU A 30 2.32 -0.06 -13.15
C GLU A 30 3.29 1.10 -13.48
N PRO A 31 2.84 2.24 -14.06
CA PRO A 31 3.73 3.36 -14.40
C PRO A 31 4.33 4.06 -13.18
N LEU A 32 3.79 3.85 -11.99
CA LEU A 32 4.28 4.45 -10.74
C LEU A 32 5.39 3.63 -10.08
N ILE A 33 5.56 2.38 -10.53
CA ILE A 33 6.56 1.47 -9.97
C ILE A 33 7.92 1.78 -10.58
N PRO A 34 8.96 2.00 -9.75
CA PRO A 34 10.29 2.26 -10.26
C PRO A 34 10.83 1.11 -11.11
N PRO A 35 11.53 1.40 -12.21
CA PRO A 35 12.17 0.37 -13.01
C PRO A 35 13.22 -0.39 -12.20
N ALA A 36 13.62 -1.57 -12.68
CA ALA A 36 14.73 -2.31 -12.09
C ALA A 36 16.00 -1.45 -12.07
N ARG A 37 16.75 -1.51 -10.97
CA ARG A 37 18.03 -0.78 -10.87
C ARG A 37 18.99 -1.26 -11.95
N ARG A 38 19.73 -0.32 -12.54
CA ARG A 38 20.83 -0.65 -13.44
C ARG A 38 22.02 -1.18 -12.61
N GLY A 39 22.50 -2.37 -12.94
CA GLY A 39 23.56 -3.05 -12.20
C GLY A 39 23.03 -3.96 -11.08
N GLY A 40 23.77 -5.00 -10.74
CA GLY A 40 23.37 -6.02 -9.77
C GLY A 40 22.49 -7.12 -10.39
N ASN A 41 21.84 -7.89 -9.53
CA ASN A 41 20.94 -8.96 -9.95
C ASN A 41 19.71 -8.40 -10.69
N LYS A 42 19.39 -9.00 -11.84
CA LYS A 42 18.18 -8.66 -12.59
C LYS A 42 16.93 -8.96 -11.75
N ARG A 43 15.91 -8.10 -11.89
CA ARG A 43 14.60 -8.36 -11.30
C ARG A 43 13.96 -9.56 -12.01
N HIS A 44 13.73 -10.65 -11.29
CA HIS A 44 13.08 -11.86 -11.81
C HIS A 44 11.65 -12.01 -11.29
N VAL A 45 11.27 -11.24 -10.25
CA VAL A 45 9.95 -11.31 -9.66
C VAL A 45 8.93 -10.52 -10.49
N ASP A 46 7.75 -11.08 -10.63
CA ASP A 46 6.60 -10.36 -11.16
C ASP A 46 6.16 -9.29 -10.16
N VAL A 47 6.26 -8.04 -10.60
CA VAL A 47 5.99 -6.88 -9.76
C VAL A 47 4.50 -6.73 -9.43
N ARG A 48 3.62 -7.18 -10.35
CA ARG A 48 2.18 -7.23 -10.11
C ARG A 48 1.86 -8.20 -8.99
N GLU A 49 2.49 -9.38 -9.00
CA GLU A 49 2.32 -10.37 -7.93
C GLU A 49 2.86 -9.87 -6.58
N VAL A 50 3.96 -9.11 -6.59
CA VAL A 50 4.44 -8.45 -5.37
C VAL A 50 3.41 -7.47 -4.84
N MET A 51 2.83 -6.64 -5.71
CA MET A 51 1.80 -5.68 -5.31
C MET A 51 0.55 -6.39 -4.78
N ASN A 52 0.08 -7.44 -5.46
CA ASN A 52 -1.03 -8.28 -5.00
C ASN A 52 -0.75 -8.86 -3.61
N GLY A 53 0.46 -9.37 -3.37
CA GLY A 53 0.86 -9.88 -2.06
C GLY A 53 0.86 -8.80 -0.96
N ILE A 54 1.32 -7.60 -1.27
CA ILE A 54 1.26 -6.46 -0.34
C ILE A 54 -0.19 -6.09 -0.04
N MET A 55 -1.04 -5.98 -1.07
CA MET A 55 -2.46 -5.68 -0.92
C MET A 55 -3.19 -6.76 -0.11
N TYR A 56 -2.82 -8.03 -0.29
CA TYR A 56 -3.35 -9.14 0.51
C TYR A 56 -3.04 -8.95 2.00
N VAL A 57 -1.78 -8.67 2.35
CA VAL A 57 -1.39 -8.42 3.75
C VAL A 57 -2.10 -7.21 4.34
N LEU A 58 -2.21 -6.12 3.58
CA LEU A 58 -2.87 -4.89 4.03
C LEU A 58 -4.38 -5.09 4.24
N SER A 59 -5.04 -5.87 3.39
CA SER A 59 -6.49 -6.08 3.47
C SER A 59 -6.89 -7.09 4.54
N THR A 60 -6.09 -8.14 4.73
CA THR A 60 -6.40 -9.22 5.67
C THR A 60 -5.83 -9.00 7.06
N GLY A 61 -4.77 -8.18 7.18
CA GLY A 61 -4.02 -8.03 8.42
C GLY A 61 -3.34 -9.33 8.87
N CYS A 62 -3.12 -10.28 7.97
CA CYS A 62 -2.55 -11.57 8.32
C CYS A 62 -1.09 -11.44 8.79
N GLN A 63 -0.65 -12.42 9.57
CA GLN A 63 0.76 -12.53 9.90
C GLN A 63 1.59 -12.87 8.66
N TRP A 64 2.81 -12.35 8.54
CA TRP A 64 3.74 -12.64 7.44
C TRP A 64 3.97 -14.14 7.19
N ARG A 65 3.80 -14.96 8.21
CA ARG A 65 3.93 -16.43 8.11
C ARG A 65 2.70 -17.11 7.51
N ALA A 66 1.57 -16.40 7.49
CA ALA A 66 0.28 -16.90 7.01
C ALA A 66 -0.01 -16.49 5.55
N ILE A 67 0.95 -15.86 4.87
CA ILE A 67 0.81 -15.51 3.46
C ILE A 67 0.69 -16.80 2.64
N PRO A 68 -0.31 -16.90 1.74
CA PRO A 68 -0.48 -18.05 0.87
C PRO A 68 0.75 -18.33 0.00
N LYS A 69 0.99 -19.62 -0.31
CA LYS A 69 2.17 -20.06 -1.06
C LYS A 69 2.14 -19.71 -2.55
N ASP A 70 1.00 -19.38 -3.08
CA ASP A 70 0.77 -18.92 -4.45
C ASP A 70 1.09 -17.44 -4.65
N LEU A 71 1.34 -16.70 -3.57
CA LEU A 71 1.90 -15.36 -3.58
C LEU A 71 3.44 -15.42 -3.43
N PRO A 72 4.15 -14.35 -3.82
CA PRO A 72 5.61 -14.30 -3.64
C PRO A 72 6.03 -14.51 -2.18
N PRO A 73 7.23 -15.06 -1.94
CA PRO A 73 7.73 -15.32 -0.59
C PRO A 73 7.67 -14.08 0.31
N ARG A 74 7.37 -14.29 1.59
CA ARG A 74 7.26 -13.22 2.59
C ARG A 74 8.48 -12.28 2.63
N SER A 75 9.68 -12.82 2.43
CA SER A 75 10.91 -12.02 2.41
C SER A 75 10.90 -11.04 1.24
N THR A 76 10.52 -11.50 0.05
CA THR A 76 10.38 -10.66 -1.13
C THR A 76 9.33 -9.57 -0.91
N LEU A 77 8.15 -9.93 -0.40
CA LEU A 77 7.10 -8.95 -0.13
C LEU A 77 7.53 -7.91 0.90
N PHE A 78 8.23 -8.34 1.96
CA PHE A 78 8.72 -7.45 2.99
C PHE A 78 9.79 -6.49 2.46
N ASP A 79 10.74 -6.99 1.67
CA ASP A 79 11.82 -6.18 1.08
C ASP A 79 11.24 -5.10 0.13
N TYR A 80 10.24 -5.46 -0.69
CA TYR A 80 9.56 -4.49 -1.55
C TYR A 80 8.69 -3.51 -0.77
N LEU A 81 7.99 -3.96 0.27
CA LEU A 81 7.22 -3.07 1.14
C LEU A 81 8.12 -2.03 1.81
N ASP A 82 9.26 -2.46 2.35
CA ASP A 82 10.24 -1.58 2.98
C ASP A 82 10.83 -0.60 1.97
N LEU A 83 11.27 -1.09 0.80
CA LEU A 83 11.81 -0.28 -0.28
C LEU A 83 10.82 0.77 -0.77
N TRP A 84 9.59 0.37 -1.10
CA TRP A 84 8.55 1.25 -1.64
C TRP A 84 7.97 2.21 -0.60
N SER A 85 8.02 1.83 0.67
CA SER A 85 7.72 2.76 1.77
C SER A 85 8.81 3.82 1.91
N TYR A 86 10.08 3.43 1.73
CA TYR A 86 11.21 4.31 1.88
C TYR A 86 11.30 5.35 0.74
N ASP A 87 11.10 4.93 -0.50
CA ASP A 87 11.22 5.80 -1.69
C ASP A 87 9.92 6.55 -2.04
N GLY A 88 8.86 6.36 -1.26
CA GLY A 88 7.56 7.00 -1.44
C GLY A 88 6.72 6.42 -2.58
N THR A 89 7.09 5.27 -3.13
CA THR A 89 6.31 4.60 -4.19
C THR A 89 4.92 4.21 -3.70
N LEU A 90 4.79 3.66 -2.48
CA LEU A 90 3.48 3.31 -1.92
C LEU A 90 2.59 4.53 -1.71
N ASP A 91 3.16 5.67 -1.31
CA ASP A 91 2.40 6.90 -1.14
C ASP A 91 1.84 7.39 -2.49
N ARG A 92 2.64 7.30 -3.57
CA ARG A 92 2.19 7.63 -4.94
C ARG A 92 1.10 6.69 -5.43
N ILE A 93 1.27 5.39 -5.23
CA ILE A 93 0.27 4.38 -5.60
C ILE A 93 -1.02 4.61 -4.83
N HIS A 94 -0.94 4.79 -3.51
CA HIS A 94 -2.12 5.08 -2.69
C HIS A 94 -2.85 6.33 -3.17
N HIS A 95 -2.13 7.41 -3.47
CA HIS A 95 -2.72 8.64 -3.96
C HIS A 95 -3.42 8.44 -5.31
N ALA A 96 -2.79 7.74 -6.26
CA ALA A 96 -3.38 7.47 -7.57
C ALA A 96 -4.67 6.64 -7.47
N LEU A 97 -4.66 5.55 -6.70
CA LEU A 97 -5.85 4.73 -6.48
C LEU A 97 -6.95 5.48 -5.71
N TYR A 98 -6.56 6.35 -4.78
CA TYR A 98 -7.50 7.18 -4.04
C TYR A 98 -8.21 8.18 -4.95
N VAL A 99 -7.46 8.90 -5.80
CA VAL A 99 -8.03 9.85 -6.78
C VAL A 99 -8.99 9.13 -7.71
N GLU A 100 -8.55 8.03 -8.33
CA GLU A 100 -9.38 7.23 -9.22
C GLU A 100 -10.69 6.77 -8.55
N CYS A 101 -10.59 6.29 -7.30
CA CYS A 101 -11.75 5.85 -6.53
C CYS A 101 -12.75 6.99 -6.25
N ARG A 102 -12.26 8.22 -6.09
CA ARG A 102 -13.11 9.40 -5.87
C ARG A 102 -13.79 9.84 -7.15
N GLU A 103 -13.02 9.95 -8.24
CA GLU A 103 -13.52 10.34 -9.55
C GLU A 103 -14.56 9.36 -10.08
N GLN A 104 -14.34 8.06 -9.91
CA GLN A 104 -15.34 7.03 -10.25
C GLN A 104 -16.65 7.17 -9.46
N ARG A 105 -16.64 7.83 -8.31
CA ARG A 105 -17.82 8.15 -7.50
C ARG A 105 -18.37 9.57 -7.74
N GLU A 106 -17.92 10.21 -8.82
CA GLU A 106 -18.32 11.60 -9.15
C GLU A 106 -17.99 12.58 -8.00
N ARG A 107 -16.87 12.34 -7.29
CA ARG A 107 -16.35 13.22 -6.24
C ARG A 107 -15.09 13.90 -6.72
N GLU A 108 -14.86 15.11 -6.25
CA GLU A 108 -13.62 15.83 -6.52
C GLU A 108 -12.40 15.03 -6.03
N ALA A 109 -11.30 15.08 -6.78
CA ALA A 109 -10.05 14.39 -6.45
C ALA A 109 -9.54 14.75 -5.06
N SER A 110 -9.65 16.02 -4.67
CA SER A 110 -9.28 16.48 -3.33
C SER A 110 -10.51 16.58 -2.41
N PRO A 111 -10.45 16.06 -1.18
CA PRO A 111 -11.54 16.22 -0.22
C PRO A 111 -11.63 17.68 0.24
N THR A 112 -12.83 18.21 0.31
CA THR A 112 -13.12 19.56 0.82
C THR A 112 -13.22 19.59 2.36
N ALA A 113 -13.39 18.42 2.98
CA ALA A 113 -13.46 18.27 4.43
C ALA A 113 -12.85 16.96 4.89
N ALA A 114 -12.24 16.96 6.05
CA ALA A 114 -11.74 15.76 6.73
C ALA A 114 -12.21 15.78 8.18
N ILE A 115 -12.63 14.61 8.69
CA ILE A 115 -12.95 14.41 10.10
C ILE A 115 -11.76 13.70 10.73
N ILE A 116 -11.10 14.35 11.68
CA ILE A 116 -9.98 13.79 12.41
C ILE A 116 -10.53 13.30 13.75
N ASP A 117 -10.45 11.99 14.02
CA ASP A 117 -10.73 11.45 15.33
C ASP A 117 -9.58 11.81 16.27
N SER A 118 -9.88 12.62 17.27
CA SER A 118 -8.93 13.06 18.30
C SER A 118 -8.84 12.11 19.49
N GLN A 119 -9.50 10.95 19.45
CA GLN A 119 -9.42 9.98 20.54
C GLN A 119 -8.00 9.43 20.66
N SER A 120 -7.41 9.60 21.84
CA SER A 120 -6.14 8.98 22.15
C SER A 120 -6.34 7.48 22.37
N VAL A 121 -5.78 6.68 21.48
CA VAL A 121 -5.65 5.23 21.69
C VAL A 121 -4.52 5.01 22.69
N LYS A 122 -4.81 4.44 23.85
CA LYS A 122 -3.76 3.97 24.76
C LYS A 122 -2.95 2.93 24.01
N SER A 123 -1.68 3.23 23.72
CA SER A 123 -0.76 2.24 23.20
C SER A 123 -0.63 1.12 24.24
N ALA A 124 -0.72 -0.14 23.81
CA ALA A 124 -0.41 -1.25 24.69
C ALA A 124 1.03 -1.09 25.19
N GLU A 125 1.24 -1.15 26.51
CA GLU A 125 2.56 -0.99 27.15
C GLU A 125 3.60 -2.03 26.71
N LYS A 126 3.22 -3.01 25.91
CA LYS A 126 4.08 -4.03 25.29
C LYS A 126 4.27 -3.80 23.79
N GLY A 127 4.66 -2.58 23.39
CA GLY A 127 5.26 -2.38 22.08
C GLY A 127 6.68 -2.94 22.09
N GLY A 128 6.90 -4.07 21.45
CA GLY A 128 8.24 -4.67 21.33
C GLY A 128 9.24 -3.74 20.64
N PRO A 129 10.56 -4.06 20.65
CA PRO A 129 11.64 -3.19 20.13
C PRO A 129 11.44 -2.69 18.69
N ALA A 130 10.64 -3.40 17.89
CA ALA A 130 10.31 -3.03 16.50
C ALA A 130 9.43 -1.78 16.42
N SER A 131 8.47 -1.58 17.34
CA SER A 131 7.60 -0.39 17.34
C SER A 131 8.35 0.87 17.74
N ILE A 132 9.32 0.75 18.65
CA ILE A 132 10.22 1.84 19.07
C ILE A 132 11.14 2.24 17.89
N ARG A 133 11.60 1.26 17.12
CA ARG A 133 12.46 1.49 15.96
C ARG A 133 11.74 2.24 14.84
N MET A 134 10.47 1.92 14.57
CA MET A 134 9.63 2.64 13.61
C MET A 134 9.31 4.07 14.08
N ALA A 135 9.00 4.26 15.36
CA ALA A 135 8.76 5.58 15.92
C ALA A 135 10.04 6.46 15.89
N MET A 136 11.21 5.89 16.18
CA MET A 136 12.49 6.61 16.09
C MET A 136 12.88 6.94 14.64
N MET A 137 12.60 6.08 13.67
CA MET A 137 12.81 6.37 12.25
C MET A 137 11.89 7.48 11.73
N ARG A 138 10.62 7.51 12.15
CA ARG A 138 9.68 8.61 11.85
C ARG A 138 10.17 9.94 12.46
N ALA A 139 10.61 9.95 13.70
CA ALA A 139 11.14 11.14 14.37
C ALA A 139 12.42 11.67 13.71
N LYS A 140 13.34 10.81 13.27
CA LYS A 140 14.51 11.21 12.48
C LYS A 140 14.13 11.80 11.12
N ARG A 141 13.11 11.27 10.45
CA ARG A 141 12.62 11.77 9.16
C ARG A 141 11.99 13.17 9.26
N SER A 142 11.25 13.46 10.33
CA SER A 142 10.66 14.80 10.54
C SER A 142 11.72 15.84 10.81
N ARG A 143 12.77 15.52 11.60
CA ARG A 143 13.91 16.42 11.86
C ARG A 143 14.76 16.69 10.62
N ALA A 144 14.99 15.68 9.76
CA ALA A 144 15.72 15.87 8.51
C ALA A 144 14.98 16.76 7.51
N ARG A 145 13.64 16.69 7.46
CA ARG A 145 12.83 17.60 6.63
C ARG A 145 12.86 19.04 7.13
N SER A 146 12.85 19.28 8.44
CA SER A 146 12.95 20.63 9.00
C SER A 146 14.31 21.29 8.76
N ALA A 147 15.38 20.50 8.64
CA ALA A 147 16.74 21.01 8.42
C ALA A 147 17.03 21.38 6.95
N ILE A 148 16.17 20.98 5.99
CA ILE A 148 16.33 21.30 4.55
C ILE A 148 15.58 22.59 4.18
N PHE A 149 14.68 23.08 5.04
CA PHE A 149 13.89 24.29 4.82
C PHE A 149 14.25 25.45 5.77
N SER A 150 15.38 25.38 6.43
CA SER A 150 16.05 26.49 7.13
C SER A 150 17.33 26.84 6.40
#